data_c16517207f56f48cc8edbce1fe77ca39
#
_entry.id   c16517207f56f48cc8edbce1fe77ca39
#
_cell.length_a   1.000
_cell.length_b   1.000
_cell.length_c   1.000
_cell.angle_alpha   90.00
_cell.angle_beta   90.00
_cell.angle_gamma   90.00
#
_symmetry.space_group_name_H-M   'P 1'
#
loop_
_entity.id
_entity.type
_entity.pdbx_description
1 polymer ?
#
loop_
_entity_poly.entity_id
_entity_poly.type
_entity_poly.pdbx_seq_one_letter_code
_entity_poly.pdbx_strand_id
1 'polypeptide(L)'
;NMSSWVYDVRKKIFSSLHGTSIVKERMTLDEFSDILHPQDCVQLRLMFSQLINKEIENGQITLRIFDEAEKQYRHYESRMRLSAEHMGKLLIIGTQLDITERLQMVKKTQELMNKRELAMRVSNIIHWDFDVRTQKFESYHDPINDYASDKQLTIAEYMEVIHPDDRSAAYDAMQSMLSGKEVTINFTCRIQTKY
;
A
#
# COMPACT_ATOMS: atom_id res chain seq x y z
N ASN A 1 2.97 0.81 17.90
CA ASN A 1 2.81 1.49 19.19
C ASN A 1 2.01 2.78 19.00
N MET A 2 0.97 2.93 19.80
CA MET A 2 0.10 4.13 19.79
C MET A 2 0.36 4.95 21.05
N SER A 3 0.47 6.25 20.87
CA SER A 3 0.60 7.22 21.98
C SER A 3 -0.44 8.31 21.87
N SER A 4 -0.69 9.03 22.97
CA SER A 4 -1.60 10.16 22.99
C SER A 4 -0.90 11.40 23.57
N TRP A 5 -1.31 12.55 23.07
CA TRP A 5 -0.73 13.83 23.40
C TRP A 5 -1.78 14.93 23.50
N VAL A 6 -1.42 16.01 24.16
CA VAL A 6 -2.22 17.24 24.24
C VAL A 6 -1.35 18.45 23.92
N TYR A 7 -1.89 19.38 23.17
CA TYR A 7 -1.29 20.68 22.89
C TYR A 7 -2.13 21.80 23.50
N ASP A 8 -1.55 22.55 24.42
CA ASP A 8 -2.16 23.74 24.98
C ASP A 8 -1.94 24.93 24.03
N VAL A 9 -3.02 25.36 23.37
CA VAL A 9 -2.97 26.40 22.32
C VAL A 9 -2.44 27.73 22.87
N ARG A 10 -2.82 28.09 24.12
CA ARG A 10 -2.41 29.36 24.72
C ARG A 10 -0.96 29.35 25.17
N LYS A 11 -0.50 28.25 25.74
CA LYS A 11 0.89 28.07 26.20
C LYS A 11 1.85 27.66 25.12
N LYS A 12 1.34 27.16 23.97
CA LYS A 12 2.10 26.58 22.87
C LYS A 12 2.98 25.40 23.30
N ILE A 13 2.46 24.55 24.18
CA ILE A 13 3.19 23.43 24.77
C ILE A 13 2.47 22.11 24.46
N PHE A 14 3.20 21.14 23.94
CA PHE A 14 2.82 19.73 23.90
C PHE A 14 3.11 19.04 25.23
N SER A 15 2.26 18.09 25.58
CA SER A 15 2.49 17.17 26.70
C SER A 15 2.04 15.76 26.29
N SER A 16 2.84 14.75 26.67
CA SER A 16 2.44 13.35 26.51
C SER A 16 1.37 13.00 27.54
N LEU A 17 0.34 12.26 27.11
CA LEU A 17 -0.73 11.76 27.98
C LEU A 17 -0.56 10.27 28.27
N HIS A 18 -0.18 9.47 27.27
CA HIS A 18 -0.07 8.03 27.41
C HIS A 18 0.82 7.43 26.33
N GLY A 19 1.54 6.35 26.68
CA GLY A 19 2.43 5.60 25.78
C GLY A 19 3.83 6.19 25.65
N THR A 20 4.70 5.49 24.94
CA THR A 20 6.01 6.01 24.54
C THR A 20 5.81 7.06 23.46
N SER A 21 5.72 8.30 23.87
CA SER A 21 5.61 9.42 22.95
C SER A 21 6.98 9.95 22.61
N ILE A 22 7.17 10.34 21.34
CA ILE A 22 8.32 11.15 20.90
C ILE A 22 8.30 12.51 21.59
N VAL A 23 7.11 12.97 21.95
CA VAL A 23 6.94 14.18 22.76
C VAL A 23 7.48 13.88 24.16
N LYS A 24 8.58 14.54 24.54
CA LYS A 24 9.08 14.59 25.92
C LYS A 24 7.95 15.04 26.84
N GLU A 25 8.08 14.88 28.15
CA GLU A 25 7.04 15.26 29.12
C GLU A 25 6.44 16.64 28.84
N ARG A 26 7.26 17.59 28.35
CA ARG A 26 6.86 18.89 27.85
C ARG A 26 7.75 19.34 26.71
N MET A 27 7.17 19.84 25.63
CA MET A 27 7.89 20.31 24.44
C MET A 27 7.12 21.49 23.84
N THR A 28 7.83 22.52 23.43
CA THR A 28 7.24 23.65 22.68
C THR A 28 6.95 23.23 21.24
N LEU A 29 6.14 24.04 20.53
CA LEU A 29 5.89 23.81 19.10
C LEU A 29 7.17 23.95 18.26
N ASP A 30 8.06 24.85 18.66
CA ASP A 30 9.33 25.07 17.94
C ASP A 30 10.27 23.89 18.14
N GLU A 31 10.47 23.41 19.38
CA GLU A 31 11.25 22.19 19.65
C GLU A 31 10.67 20.96 18.93
N PHE A 32 9.34 20.85 18.82
CA PHE A 32 8.71 19.79 18.04
C PHE A 32 8.96 19.97 16.53
N SER A 33 8.96 21.21 16.05
CA SER A 33 9.28 21.51 14.64
C SER A 33 10.72 21.15 14.27
N ASP A 34 11.66 21.26 15.22
CA ASP A 34 13.09 20.93 14.97
C ASP A 34 13.31 19.44 14.67
N ILE A 35 12.48 18.57 15.20
CA ILE A 35 12.56 17.11 14.94
C ILE A 35 11.65 16.65 13.78
N LEU A 36 10.78 17.55 13.27
CA LEU A 36 9.92 17.26 12.12
C LEU A 36 10.67 17.43 10.80
N HIS A 37 10.24 16.69 9.78
CA HIS A 37 10.65 16.98 8.42
C HIS A 37 10.13 18.38 8.01
N PRO A 38 10.94 19.27 7.38
CA PRO A 38 10.56 20.66 7.10
C PRO A 38 9.22 20.83 6.35
N GLN A 39 8.95 19.97 5.39
CA GLN A 39 7.67 20.00 4.65
C GLN A 39 6.46 19.74 5.56
N ASP A 40 6.61 18.90 6.57
CA ASP A 40 5.51 18.49 7.44
C ASP A 40 5.20 19.56 8.49
N CYS A 41 6.17 20.41 8.83
CA CYS A 41 5.97 21.56 9.73
C CYS A 41 4.89 22.53 9.22
N VAL A 42 4.91 22.82 7.92
CA VAL A 42 3.94 23.72 7.29
C VAL A 42 2.53 23.13 7.35
N GLN A 43 2.41 21.85 7.01
CA GLN A 43 1.12 21.16 7.03
C GLN A 43 0.52 21.06 8.45
N LEU A 44 1.37 20.77 9.44
CA LEU A 44 0.94 20.72 10.84
C LEU A 44 0.44 22.07 11.35
N ARG A 45 1.16 23.16 11.06
CA ARG A 45 0.75 24.52 11.43
C ARG A 45 -0.57 24.92 10.78
N LEU A 46 -0.75 24.59 9.51
CA LEU A 46 -2.01 24.83 8.79
C LEU A 46 -3.17 24.07 9.43
N MET A 47 -3.00 22.78 9.73
CA MET A 47 -4.01 21.96 10.37
C MET A 47 -4.39 22.47 11.77
N PHE A 48 -3.41 22.92 12.56
CA PHE A 48 -3.68 23.54 13.86
C PHE A 48 -4.50 24.82 13.71
N SER A 49 -4.16 25.67 12.73
CA SER A 49 -4.93 26.88 12.44
C SER A 49 -6.39 26.55 12.09
N GLN A 50 -6.61 25.59 11.22
CA GLN A 50 -7.96 25.17 10.82
C GLN A 50 -8.78 24.60 11.99
N LEU A 51 -8.17 23.80 12.86
CA LEU A 51 -8.81 23.29 14.08
C LEU A 51 -9.17 24.42 15.05
N ILE A 52 -8.23 25.35 15.29
CA ILE A 52 -8.44 26.48 16.21
C ILE A 52 -9.54 27.41 15.70
N ASN A 53 -9.57 27.67 14.40
CA ASN A 53 -10.60 28.49 13.75
C ASN A 53 -11.93 27.74 13.57
N LYS A 54 -11.99 26.44 13.95
CA LYS A 54 -13.16 25.56 13.77
C LYS A 54 -13.59 25.38 12.31
N GLU A 55 -12.64 25.51 11.38
CA GLU A 55 -12.85 25.23 9.96
C GLU A 55 -12.97 23.71 9.71
N ILE A 56 -12.31 22.90 10.56
CA ILE A 56 -12.42 21.44 10.58
C ILE A 56 -12.64 20.98 12.02
N GLU A 57 -13.39 19.88 12.20
CA GLU A 57 -13.63 19.28 13.51
C GLU A 57 -12.53 18.30 13.92
N ASN A 58 -11.99 17.57 12.95
CA ASN A 58 -10.97 16.55 13.13
C ASN A 58 -9.88 16.73 12.09
N GLY A 59 -8.63 16.53 12.48
CA GLY A 59 -7.47 16.52 11.62
C GLY A 59 -6.81 15.16 11.59
N GLN A 60 -6.31 14.76 10.41
CA GLN A 60 -5.45 13.58 10.25
C GLN A 60 -4.29 13.96 9.36
N ILE A 61 -3.07 13.63 9.79
CA ILE A 61 -1.84 13.95 9.07
C ILE A 61 -0.80 12.86 9.30
N THR A 62 0.00 12.59 8.27
CA THR A 62 1.21 11.77 8.41
C THR A 62 2.40 12.70 8.58
N LEU A 63 3.17 12.47 9.64
CA LEU A 63 4.35 13.26 9.98
C LEU A 63 5.60 12.39 9.92
N ARG A 64 6.67 12.95 9.39
CA ARG A 64 8.01 12.37 9.44
C ARG A 64 8.76 13.01 10.60
N ILE A 65 9.11 12.23 11.60
CA ILE A 65 9.80 12.66 12.80
C ILE A 65 11.18 12.01 12.84
N PHE A 66 12.21 12.80 13.08
CA PHE A 66 13.59 12.32 13.12
C PHE A 66 13.83 11.53 14.39
N ASP A 67 14.26 10.28 14.24
CA ASP A 67 14.67 9.42 15.33
C ASP A 67 16.19 9.52 15.50
N GLU A 68 16.62 10.11 16.62
CA GLU A 68 18.04 10.31 16.93
C GLU A 68 18.81 8.99 17.13
N ALA A 69 18.15 7.94 17.61
CA ALA A 69 18.77 6.66 17.84
C ALA A 69 19.05 5.91 16.53
N GLU A 70 18.07 5.93 15.62
CA GLU A 70 18.16 5.27 14.32
C GLU A 70 18.72 6.17 13.22
N LYS A 71 18.93 7.48 13.48
CA LYS A 71 19.42 8.48 12.52
C LYS A 71 18.63 8.55 11.23
N GLN A 72 17.31 8.34 11.32
CA GLN A 72 16.40 8.35 10.18
C GLN A 72 15.04 8.93 10.57
N TYR A 73 14.25 9.28 9.54
CA TYR A 73 12.86 9.68 9.76
C TYR A 73 11.97 8.45 9.95
N ARG A 74 11.18 8.46 11.02
CA ARG A 74 10.05 7.54 11.24
C ARG A 74 8.75 8.22 10.86
N HIS A 75 7.79 7.42 10.41
CA HIS A 75 6.50 7.91 9.93
C HIS A 75 5.41 7.68 10.97
N TYR A 76 4.70 8.74 11.30
CA TYR A 76 3.64 8.71 12.30
C TYR A 76 2.33 9.21 11.72
N GLU A 77 1.27 8.42 11.84
CA GLU A 77 -0.09 8.88 11.59
C GLU A 77 -0.60 9.56 12.86
N SER A 78 -0.91 10.85 12.75
CA SER A 78 -1.48 11.65 13.84
C SER A 78 -2.93 11.98 13.53
N ARG A 79 -3.83 11.70 14.49
CA ARG A 79 -5.23 12.14 14.47
C ARG A 79 -5.45 13.08 15.62
N MET A 80 -6.15 14.18 15.38
CA MET A 80 -6.30 15.24 16.36
C MET A 80 -7.65 15.94 16.24
N ARG A 81 -8.09 16.54 17.34
CA ARG A 81 -9.28 17.37 17.39
C ARG A 81 -9.13 18.50 18.40
N LEU A 82 -9.87 19.57 18.20
CA LEU A 82 -10.00 20.61 19.20
C LEU A 82 -10.90 20.10 20.33
N SER A 83 -10.44 20.23 21.57
CA SER A 83 -11.27 19.97 22.75
C SER A 83 -12.14 21.18 23.04
N ALA A 84 -13.34 20.94 23.59
CA ALA A 84 -14.15 22.03 24.14
C ALA A 84 -13.34 22.78 25.19
N GLU A 85 -13.51 24.13 25.25
CA GLU A 85 -12.83 24.95 26.25
C GLU A 85 -13.27 24.53 27.66
N HIS A 86 -12.33 24.07 28.45
CA HIS A 86 -12.59 23.65 29.82
C HIS A 86 -11.61 24.35 30.77
N MET A 87 -12.12 24.99 31.83
CA MET A 87 -11.33 25.78 32.81
C MET A 87 -10.40 26.81 32.15
N GLY A 88 -10.86 27.50 31.12
CA GLY A 88 -10.09 28.52 30.40
C GLY A 88 -8.93 27.98 29.56
N LYS A 89 -8.88 26.67 29.30
CA LYS A 89 -7.87 26.04 28.45
C LYS A 89 -8.47 25.66 27.11
N LEU A 90 -7.80 26.05 26.03
CA LEU A 90 -8.07 25.61 24.66
C LEU A 90 -7.02 24.58 24.29
N LEU A 91 -7.46 23.34 24.09
CA LEU A 91 -6.56 22.20 23.90
C LEU A 91 -6.83 21.53 22.55
N ILE A 92 -5.76 21.13 21.86
CA ILE A 92 -5.83 20.12 20.79
C ILE A 92 -5.39 18.79 21.41
N ILE A 93 -6.24 17.77 21.30
CA ILE A 93 -5.93 16.40 21.74
C ILE A 93 -5.69 15.53 20.54
N GLY A 94 -4.66 14.70 20.60
CA GLY A 94 -4.34 13.81 19.49
C GLY A 94 -3.83 12.44 19.94
N THR A 95 -3.90 11.53 18.99
CA THR A 95 -3.26 10.22 19.05
C THR A 95 -2.25 10.12 17.92
N GLN A 96 -1.21 9.32 18.14
CA GLN A 96 -0.11 9.13 17.22
C GLN A 96 0.21 7.64 17.12
N LEU A 97 0.26 7.14 15.90
CA LEU A 97 0.57 5.75 15.58
C LEU A 97 1.82 5.70 14.70
N ASP A 98 2.83 4.96 15.14
CA ASP A 98 3.99 4.66 14.31
C ASP A 98 3.58 3.70 13.19
N ILE A 99 3.73 4.15 11.94
CA ILE A 99 3.40 3.39 10.73
C ILE A 99 4.64 3.07 9.89
N THR A 100 5.84 3.28 10.42
CA THR A 100 7.12 3.13 9.71
C THR A 100 7.27 1.73 9.13
N GLU A 101 7.14 0.70 9.97
CA GLU A 101 7.26 -0.70 9.55
C GLU A 101 6.21 -1.07 8.49
N ARG A 102 4.97 -0.60 8.68
CA ARG A 102 3.89 -0.82 7.72
C ARG A 102 4.22 -0.23 6.35
N LEU A 103 4.71 1.01 6.30
CA LEU A 103 5.11 1.65 5.05
C LEU A 103 6.30 0.96 4.40
N GLN A 104 7.28 0.52 5.19
CA GLN A 104 8.42 -0.24 4.69
C GLN A 104 8.00 -1.59 4.11
N MET A 105 7.07 -2.31 4.75
CA MET A 105 6.53 -3.57 4.22
C MET A 105 5.81 -3.37 2.91
N VAL A 106 4.94 -2.35 2.82
CA VAL A 106 4.22 -2.02 1.58
C VAL A 106 5.20 -1.70 0.46
N LYS A 107 6.20 -0.85 0.72
CA LYS A 107 7.23 -0.50 -0.26
C LYS A 107 8.01 -1.71 -0.73
N LYS A 108 8.46 -2.57 0.20
CA LYS A 108 9.20 -3.79 -0.12
C LYS A 108 8.37 -4.76 -0.97
N THR A 109 7.08 -4.93 -0.64
CA THR A 109 6.18 -5.77 -1.41
C THR A 109 6.02 -5.23 -2.84
N GLN A 110 5.84 -3.92 -2.99
CA GLN A 110 5.74 -3.29 -4.31
C GLN A 110 7.04 -3.45 -5.13
N GLU A 111 8.20 -3.28 -4.52
CA GLU A 111 9.50 -3.49 -5.17
C GLU A 111 9.68 -4.94 -5.64
N LEU A 112 9.25 -5.91 -4.84
CA LEU A 112 9.30 -7.33 -5.20
C LEU A 112 8.35 -7.65 -6.36
N MET A 113 7.14 -7.10 -6.34
CA MET A 113 6.18 -7.24 -7.45
C MET A 113 6.72 -6.65 -8.74
N ASN A 114 7.29 -5.45 -8.70
CA ASN A 114 7.89 -4.81 -9.87
C ASN A 114 9.09 -5.62 -10.42
N LYS A 115 9.94 -6.17 -9.54
CA LYS A 115 11.05 -7.04 -9.94
C LYS A 115 10.57 -8.32 -10.59
N ARG A 116 9.52 -8.95 -10.02
CA ARG A 116 8.91 -10.15 -10.60
C ARG A 116 8.34 -9.86 -11.99
N GLU A 117 7.59 -8.78 -12.13
CA GLU A 117 7.02 -8.37 -13.40
C GLU A 117 8.11 -8.11 -14.45
N LEU A 118 9.17 -7.41 -14.10
CA LEU A 118 10.30 -7.17 -14.99
C LEU A 118 11.00 -8.47 -15.41
N ALA A 119 11.21 -9.40 -14.48
CA ALA A 119 11.81 -10.69 -14.78
C ALA A 119 10.95 -11.51 -15.73
N MET A 120 9.62 -11.49 -15.58
CA MET A 120 8.68 -12.16 -16.47
C MET A 120 8.73 -11.55 -17.89
N ARG A 121 8.76 -10.23 -18.00
CA ARG A 121 8.89 -9.51 -19.28
C ARG A 121 10.18 -9.89 -20.03
N VAL A 122 11.31 -9.88 -19.32
CA VAL A 122 12.62 -10.18 -19.92
C VAL A 122 12.74 -11.64 -20.34
N SER A 123 12.09 -12.55 -19.61
CA SER A 123 12.11 -13.99 -19.87
C SER A 123 11.07 -14.44 -20.90
N ASN A 124 10.26 -13.56 -21.45
CA ASN A 124 9.09 -13.90 -22.30
C ASN A 124 8.18 -14.96 -21.66
N ILE A 125 8.03 -14.92 -20.34
CA ILE A 125 7.15 -15.82 -19.58
C ILE A 125 5.80 -15.14 -19.42
N ILE A 126 4.75 -15.82 -19.88
CA ILE A 126 3.36 -15.40 -19.65
C ILE A 126 2.86 -16.09 -18.38
N HIS A 127 2.27 -15.32 -17.49
CA HIS A 127 1.55 -15.86 -16.36
C HIS A 127 0.05 -15.83 -16.64
N TRP A 128 -0.61 -16.93 -16.38
CA TRP A 128 -2.06 -17.03 -16.50
C TRP A 128 -2.65 -17.84 -15.35
N ASP A 129 -3.86 -17.50 -14.97
CA ASP A 129 -4.66 -18.24 -14.03
C ASP A 129 -5.91 -18.80 -14.73
N PHE A 130 -6.37 -19.95 -14.29
CA PHE A 130 -7.61 -20.54 -14.74
C PHE A 130 -8.58 -20.70 -13.57
N ASP A 131 -9.69 -19.96 -13.59
CA ASP A 131 -10.76 -20.12 -12.61
C ASP A 131 -11.62 -21.34 -12.98
N VAL A 132 -11.49 -22.40 -12.20
CA VAL A 132 -12.21 -23.67 -12.42
C VAL A 132 -13.73 -23.49 -12.33
N ARG A 133 -14.20 -22.54 -11.52
CA ARG A 133 -15.63 -22.28 -11.32
C ARG A 133 -16.25 -21.54 -12.48
N THR A 134 -15.59 -20.53 -12.99
CA THR A 134 -16.05 -19.72 -14.13
C THR A 134 -15.59 -20.28 -15.48
N GLN A 135 -14.66 -21.24 -15.47
CA GLN A 135 -14.01 -21.83 -16.64
C GLN A 135 -13.37 -20.79 -17.58
N LYS A 136 -12.73 -19.79 -16.97
CA LYS A 136 -12.08 -18.71 -17.70
C LYS A 136 -10.61 -18.62 -17.36
N PHE A 137 -9.82 -18.32 -18.39
CA PHE A 137 -8.42 -17.93 -18.27
C PHE A 137 -8.33 -16.42 -18.07
N GLU A 138 -7.44 -16.01 -17.19
CA GLU A 138 -7.00 -14.64 -17.00
C GLU A 138 -5.50 -14.59 -17.22
N SER A 139 -5.05 -13.82 -18.21
CA SER A 139 -3.63 -13.69 -18.53
C SER A 139 -3.10 -12.37 -18.01
N TYR A 140 -1.98 -12.43 -17.31
CA TYR A 140 -1.28 -11.28 -16.80
C TYR A 140 -0.07 -11.02 -17.69
N HIS A 141 -0.17 -9.98 -18.51
CA HIS A 141 0.90 -9.49 -19.36
C HIS A 141 1.40 -10.51 -20.40
N ASP A 142 0.82 -10.48 -21.57
CA ASP A 142 1.29 -11.24 -22.74
C ASP A 142 2.16 -10.34 -23.63
N PRO A 143 3.51 -10.49 -23.59
CA PRO A 143 4.40 -9.68 -24.43
C PRO A 143 4.37 -10.09 -25.91
N ILE A 144 3.78 -11.24 -26.23
CA ILE A 144 3.75 -11.81 -27.58
C ILE A 144 2.43 -11.51 -28.28
N ASN A 145 1.35 -11.43 -27.51
CA ASN A 145 0.00 -11.18 -28.01
C ASN A 145 -0.72 -10.17 -27.13
N ASP A 146 -0.86 -8.96 -27.63
CA ASP A 146 -1.77 -7.94 -27.06
C ASP A 146 -3.25 -8.42 -27.02
N TYR A 147 -3.49 -9.64 -27.51
CA TYR A 147 -4.81 -10.25 -27.66
C TYR A 147 -5.41 -10.75 -26.36
N ALA A 148 -4.59 -11.11 -25.38
CA ALA A 148 -5.03 -11.72 -24.12
C ALA A 148 -4.77 -10.84 -22.89
N SER A 149 -4.06 -9.71 -23.01
CA SER A 149 -3.88 -8.81 -21.89
C SER A 149 -5.22 -8.20 -21.51
N ASP A 150 -5.61 -8.37 -20.24
CA ASP A 150 -6.83 -7.86 -19.63
C ASP A 150 -8.17 -8.48 -20.12
N LYS A 151 -8.14 -9.59 -20.87
CA LYS A 151 -9.34 -10.32 -21.28
C LYS A 151 -9.44 -11.66 -20.57
N GLN A 152 -10.61 -11.95 -20.05
CA GLN A 152 -10.95 -13.28 -19.58
C GLN A 152 -11.38 -14.13 -20.79
N LEU A 153 -10.57 -15.13 -21.15
CA LEU A 153 -10.84 -16.04 -22.25
C LEU A 153 -11.51 -17.32 -21.75
N THR A 154 -12.51 -17.77 -22.45
CA THR A 154 -13.07 -19.12 -22.29
C THR A 154 -12.06 -20.17 -22.77
N ILE A 155 -12.27 -21.43 -22.38
CA ILE A 155 -11.46 -22.55 -22.87
C ILE A 155 -11.48 -22.60 -24.42
N ALA A 156 -12.63 -22.39 -25.04
CA ALA A 156 -12.78 -22.42 -26.49
C ALA A 156 -11.95 -21.31 -27.17
N GLU A 157 -12.05 -20.06 -26.64
CA GLU A 157 -11.29 -18.94 -27.17
C GLU A 157 -9.78 -19.13 -26.97
N TYR A 158 -9.36 -19.71 -25.83
CA TYR A 158 -7.94 -20.00 -25.58
C TYR A 158 -7.43 -21.10 -26.57
N MET A 159 -8.22 -22.11 -26.84
CA MET A 159 -7.85 -23.13 -27.82
C MET A 159 -7.72 -22.59 -29.26
N GLU A 160 -8.42 -21.51 -29.60
CA GLU A 160 -8.27 -20.87 -30.92
C GLU A 160 -6.90 -20.22 -31.10
N VAL A 161 -6.27 -19.75 -29.99
CA VAL A 161 -4.92 -19.18 -30.02
C VAL A 161 -3.84 -20.24 -30.22
N ILE A 162 -4.12 -21.52 -29.90
CA ILE A 162 -3.21 -22.64 -30.09
C ILE A 162 -3.26 -23.14 -31.53
N HIS A 163 -2.08 -23.48 -32.10
CA HIS A 163 -1.99 -24.08 -33.44
C HIS A 163 -2.90 -25.33 -33.56
N PRO A 164 -3.64 -25.51 -34.67
CA PRO A 164 -4.62 -26.59 -34.80
C PRO A 164 -4.08 -27.98 -34.45
N ASP A 165 -2.86 -28.31 -34.88
CA ASP A 165 -2.25 -29.60 -34.60
C ASP A 165 -1.98 -29.86 -33.11
N ASP A 166 -1.80 -28.81 -32.33
CA ASP A 166 -1.42 -28.89 -30.92
C ASP A 166 -2.64 -28.81 -29.95
N ARG A 167 -3.84 -28.51 -30.50
CA ARG A 167 -5.06 -28.30 -29.70
C ARG A 167 -5.49 -29.52 -28.91
N SER A 168 -5.41 -30.71 -29.53
CA SER A 168 -5.80 -31.97 -28.88
C SER A 168 -4.92 -32.25 -27.66
N ALA A 169 -3.60 -32.14 -27.82
CA ALA A 169 -2.66 -32.33 -26.71
C ALA A 169 -2.83 -31.30 -25.58
N ALA A 170 -3.08 -30.05 -25.94
CA ALA A 170 -3.34 -28.99 -24.97
C ALA A 170 -4.64 -29.23 -24.18
N TYR A 171 -5.69 -29.66 -24.86
CA TYR A 171 -6.97 -30.00 -24.25
C TYR A 171 -6.86 -31.19 -23.29
N ASP A 172 -6.17 -32.26 -23.70
CA ASP A 172 -5.95 -33.48 -22.91
C ASP A 172 -5.13 -33.16 -21.63
N ALA A 173 -4.09 -32.33 -21.76
CA ALA A 173 -3.30 -31.85 -20.64
C ALA A 173 -4.16 -31.07 -19.63
N MET A 174 -4.98 -30.15 -20.12
CA MET A 174 -5.88 -29.37 -19.28
C MET A 174 -6.93 -30.25 -18.60
N GLN A 175 -7.52 -31.23 -19.29
CA GLN A 175 -8.49 -32.15 -18.69
C GLN A 175 -7.86 -33.05 -17.64
N SER A 176 -6.60 -33.47 -17.82
CA SER A 176 -5.84 -34.21 -16.81
C SER A 176 -5.68 -33.42 -15.51
N MET A 177 -5.37 -32.12 -15.62
CA MET A 177 -5.27 -31.22 -14.48
C MET A 177 -6.63 -31.01 -13.79
N LEU A 178 -7.69 -30.70 -14.56
CA LEU A 178 -9.02 -30.45 -14.03
C LEU A 178 -9.64 -31.68 -13.35
N SER A 179 -9.29 -32.89 -13.83
CA SER A 179 -9.73 -34.14 -13.19
C SER A 179 -8.92 -34.53 -11.96
N GLY A 180 -7.90 -33.75 -11.60
CA GLY A 180 -7.03 -34.02 -10.45
C GLY A 180 -6.06 -35.19 -10.67
N LYS A 181 -5.90 -35.67 -11.88
CA LYS A 181 -4.92 -36.73 -12.19
C LYS A 181 -3.48 -36.24 -12.11
N GLU A 182 -3.26 -35.01 -12.48
CA GLU A 182 -1.95 -34.38 -12.43
C GLU A 182 -2.04 -33.02 -11.71
N VAL A 183 -1.09 -32.76 -10.82
CA VAL A 183 -0.99 -31.48 -10.09
C VAL A 183 -0.23 -30.44 -10.90
N THR A 184 0.63 -30.88 -11.81
CA THR A 184 1.44 -30.02 -12.68
C THR A 184 1.51 -30.62 -14.05
N ILE A 185 1.22 -29.83 -15.05
CA ILE A 185 1.38 -30.21 -16.45
C ILE A 185 2.52 -29.40 -17.07
N ASN A 186 3.24 -30.09 -17.98
CA ASN A 186 4.27 -29.45 -18.79
C ASN A 186 4.10 -29.94 -20.25
N PHE A 187 3.72 -29.01 -21.12
CA PHE A 187 3.59 -29.32 -22.56
C PHE A 187 4.07 -28.11 -23.37
N THR A 188 4.45 -28.39 -24.62
CA THR A 188 4.87 -27.36 -25.57
C THR A 188 3.83 -27.26 -26.68
N CYS A 189 3.40 -26.06 -27.00
CA CYS A 189 2.49 -25.81 -28.11
C CYS A 189 2.92 -24.57 -28.91
N ARG A 190 2.52 -24.54 -30.16
CA ARG A 190 2.68 -23.37 -31.04
C ARG A 190 1.47 -22.44 -30.82
N ILE A 191 1.72 -21.16 -30.66
CA ILE A 191 0.69 -20.12 -30.51
C ILE A 191 0.60 -19.35 -31.83
N GLN A 192 -0.61 -19.12 -32.31
CA GLN A 192 -0.86 -18.28 -33.47
C GLN A 192 -0.80 -16.82 -33.05
N THR A 193 0.23 -16.12 -33.50
CA THR A 193 0.32 -14.66 -33.36
C THR A 193 -0.51 -14.00 -34.47
N LYS A 194 -1.42 -13.12 -34.09
CA LYS A 194 -2.07 -12.23 -35.06
C LYS A 194 -1.07 -11.14 -35.46
N TYR A 195 -0.37 -11.33 -36.58
CA TYR A 195 0.24 -10.23 -37.33
C TYR A 195 -0.46 -10.14 -38.68
#